data_1df9a8e9279655f1fb9e9b22d35eaf30
#
_entry.id   1df9a8e9279655f1fb9e9b22d35eaf30
#
_cell.length_a   1.000
_cell.length_b   1.000
_cell.length_c   1.000
_cell.angle_alpha   90.00
_cell.angle_beta   90.00
_cell.angle_gamma   90.00
#
_symmetry.space_group_name_H-M   'P 1'
#
loop_
_entity.id
_entity.type
_entity.pdbx_description
1 polymer ?
#
loop_
_entity_poly.entity_id
_entity_poly.type
_entity_poly.pdbx_seq_one_letter_code
_entity_poly.pdbx_strand_id
1 'polypeptide(L)'
;MRTPLLCLALATFCGCRPVPQPGELEIVGSSRFSNQVHQALLLLKSRDTNAYAIVTNYVGRIQQGERSGMWAYKTPPTYEIGDSTAFYSVTWCAATIAHDSFHSKLYHDYRKAHGGRVPDHVWTGRAAETECIKHQLLVMEHIGASNWETGYAKTQKDGHYVKDIETWEDYKKKRW
;
A
#
# COMPACT_ATOMS: atom_id res chain seq x y z
N MET A 1 -14.43 -34.01 57.34
CA MET A 1 -14.42 -34.02 55.90
C MET A 1 -14.84 -32.63 55.41
N ARG A 2 -13.88 -31.85 54.89
CA ARG A 2 -14.13 -30.48 54.40
C ARG A 2 -13.83 -30.48 52.89
N THR A 3 -14.85 -30.25 52.08
CA THR A 3 -14.78 -30.15 50.63
C THR A 3 -14.25 -28.76 50.25
N PRO A 4 -13.26 -28.61 49.36
CA PRO A 4 -12.86 -27.30 48.88
C PRO A 4 -13.77 -26.88 47.70
N LEU A 5 -14.28 -25.66 47.81
CA LEU A 5 -15.03 -24.94 46.76
C LEU A 5 -14.08 -24.52 45.69
N LEU A 6 -14.28 -25.01 44.46
CA LEU A 6 -13.52 -24.65 43.28
C LEU A 6 -14.12 -23.35 42.67
N CYS A 7 -13.47 -22.20 42.89
CA CYS A 7 -13.82 -20.94 42.21
C CYS A 7 -13.33 -20.99 40.77
N LEU A 8 -14.28 -21.10 39.84
CA LEU A 8 -14.03 -21.00 38.40
C LEU A 8 -13.95 -19.51 38.02
N ALA A 9 -12.75 -18.97 37.82
CA ALA A 9 -12.56 -17.62 37.33
C ALA A 9 -12.79 -17.61 35.81
N LEU A 10 -13.92 -17.01 35.39
CA LEU A 10 -14.20 -16.66 34.00
C LEU A 10 -13.30 -15.49 33.57
N ALA A 11 -12.23 -15.79 32.86
CA ALA A 11 -11.43 -14.78 32.18
C ALA A 11 -12.19 -14.31 30.93
N THR A 12 -12.77 -13.11 31.00
CA THR A 12 -13.31 -12.38 29.86
C THR A 12 -12.15 -11.95 28.97
N PHE A 13 -11.89 -12.70 27.91
CA PHE A 13 -10.99 -12.28 26.85
C PHE A 13 -11.59 -11.08 26.12
N CYS A 14 -11.14 -9.88 26.49
CA CYS A 14 -11.33 -8.67 25.73
C CYS A 14 -10.61 -8.86 24.39
N GLY A 15 -11.37 -9.06 23.33
CA GLY A 15 -10.85 -9.37 21.99
C GLY A 15 -10.12 -8.18 21.37
N CYS A 16 -8.92 -7.89 21.81
CA CYS A 16 -7.96 -7.15 21.00
C CYS A 16 -7.60 -8.04 19.80
N ARG A 17 -8.18 -7.73 18.63
CA ARG A 17 -7.69 -8.33 17.38
C ARG A 17 -6.20 -8.00 17.26
N PRO A 18 -5.33 -8.99 17.07
CA PRO A 18 -3.92 -8.73 16.90
C PRO A 18 -3.74 -7.81 15.69
N VAL A 19 -2.91 -6.77 15.86
CA VAL A 19 -2.36 -6.02 14.73
C VAL A 19 -1.72 -7.05 13.81
N PRO A 20 -1.98 -7.00 12.48
CA PRO A 20 -1.38 -7.95 11.55
C PRO A 20 0.12 -8.00 11.80
N GLN A 21 0.64 -9.20 12.10
CA GLN A 21 2.07 -9.40 12.22
C GLN A 21 2.70 -9.07 10.87
N PRO A 22 3.86 -8.40 10.81
CA PRO A 22 4.61 -8.26 9.56
C PRO A 22 4.99 -9.68 9.11
N GLY A 23 4.33 -10.19 8.05
CA GLY A 23 4.65 -11.57 7.70
C GLY A 23 4.02 -12.17 6.48
N GLU A 24 2.82 -11.85 6.09
CA GLU A 24 2.30 -12.52 4.90
C GLU A 24 1.49 -11.54 4.05
N LEU A 25 2.18 -10.98 3.03
CA LEU A 25 1.54 -10.17 2.01
C LEU A 25 0.67 -11.07 1.13
N GLU A 26 -0.64 -10.94 1.27
CA GLU A 26 -1.61 -11.71 0.51
C GLU A 26 -1.72 -11.15 -0.92
N ILE A 27 -1.67 -12.01 -1.94
CA ILE A 27 -1.89 -11.63 -3.34
C ILE A 27 -3.17 -12.32 -3.82
N VAL A 28 -4.16 -11.52 -4.24
CA VAL A 28 -5.50 -11.98 -4.62
C VAL A 28 -5.82 -11.56 -6.05
N GLY A 29 -6.03 -12.54 -6.92
CA GLY A 29 -6.36 -12.30 -8.32
C GLY A 29 -6.19 -13.54 -9.18
N SER A 30 -6.22 -13.37 -10.49
CA SER A 30 -5.92 -14.44 -11.45
C SER A 30 -4.47 -14.93 -11.29
N SER A 31 -4.19 -16.17 -11.73
CA SER A 31 -2.82 -16.70 -11.71
C SER A 31 -1.84 -15.81 -12.49
N ARG A 32 -2.30 -15.21 -13.60
CA ARG A 32 -1.50 -14.25 -14.37
C ARG A 32 -1.16 -13.01 -13.56
N PHE A 33 -2.13 -12.45 -12.84
CA PHE A 33 -1.93 -11.30 -11.97
C PHE A 33 -0.98 -11.63 -10.82
N SER A 34 -1.20 -12.74 -10.13
CA SER A 34 -0.35 -13.17 -9.03
C SER A 34 1.10 -13.37 -9.47
N ASN A 35 1.32 -13.97 -10.63
CA ASN A 35 2.67 -14.12 -11.19
C ASN A 35 3.33 -12.77 -11.49
N GLN A 36 2.59 -11.82 -12.05
CA GLN A 36 3.11 -10.47 -12.35
C GLN A 36 3.52 -9.74 -11.06
N VAL A 37 2.65 -9.77 -10.04
CA VAL A 37 2.94 -9.16 -8.74
C VAL A 37 4.14 -9.83 -8.06
N HIS A 38 4.23 -11.16 -8.10
CA HIS A 38 5.41 -11.86 -7.57
C HIS A 38 6.71 -11.42 -8.26
N GLN A 39 6.72 -11.30 -9.58
CA GLN A 39 7.90 -10.81 -10.32
C GLN A 39 8.26 -9.38 -9.90
N ALA A 40 7.26 -8.50 -9.76
CA ALA A 40 7.46 -7.13 -9.29
C ALA A 40 8.06 -7.08 -7.87
N LEU A 41 7.54 -7.89 -6.95
CA LEU A 41 8.05 -7.99 -5.58
C LEU A 41 9.47 -8.58 -5.52
N LEU A 42 9.78 -9.58 -6.34
CA LEU A 42 11.13 -10.12 -6.45
C LEU A 42 12.10 -9.08 -7.00
N LEU A 43 11.68 -8.27 -7.96
CA LEU A 43 12.47 -7.17 -8.50
C LEU A 43 12.78 -6.13 -7.41
N LEU A 44 11.77 -5.69 -6.65
CA LEU A 44 11.98 -4.79 -5.50
C LEU A 44 12.92 -5.41 -4.48
N LYS A 45 12.69 -6.65 -4.07
CA LYS A 45 13.52 -7.36 -3.09
C LYS A 45 14.97 -7.44 -3.50
N SER A 46 15.25 -7.62 -4.82
CA SER A 46 16.61 -7.76 -5.33
C SER A 46 17.32 -6.46 -5.62
N ARG A 47 16.60 -5.37 -5.91
CA ARG A 47 17.16 -4.11 -6.39
C ARG A 47 16.95 -2.92 -5.45
N ASP A 48 15.87 -2.94 -4.64
CA ASP A 48 15.54 -1.91 -3.67
C ASP A 48 14.92 -2.52 -2.42
N THR A 49 15.77 -2.98 -1.53
CA THR A 49 15.37 -3.62 -0.27
C THR A 49 14.59 -2.69 0.65
N ASN A 50 14.83 -1.37 0.57
CA ASN A 50 14.09 -0.38 1.35
C ASN A 50 12.64 -0.26 0.85
N ALA A 51 12.44 -0.15 -0.46
CA ALA A 51 11.10 -0.14 -1.05
C ALA A 51 10.38 -1.46 -0.75
N TYR A 52 11.03 -2.60 -0.89
CA TYR A 52 10.47 -3.90 -0.52
C TYR A 52 10.05 -3.97 0.95
N ALA A 53 10.87 -3.44 1.86
CA ALA A 53 10.54 -3.37 3.28
C ALA A 53 9.32 -2.47 3.56
N ILE A 54 9.18 -1.34 2.84
CA ILE A 54 7.98 -0.50 2.94
C ILE A 54 6.75 -1.29 2.51
N VAL A 55 6.80 -1.99 1.37
CA VAL A 55 5.68 -2.83 0.91
C VAL A 55 5.28 -3.82 1.98
N THR A 56 6.21 -4.63 2.48
CA THR A 56 5.90 -5.72 3.42
C THR A 56 5.48 -5.24 4.81
N ASN A 57 5.89 -4.03 5.21
CA ASN A 57 5.52 -3.47 6.52
C ASN A 57 4.19 -2.71 6.50
N TYR A 58 3.76 -2.19 5.34
CA TYR A 58 2.63 -1.27 5.28
C TYR A 58 1.48 -1.75 4.37
N VAL A 59 1.67 -2.85 3.62
CA VAL A 59 0.63 -3.46 2.79
C VAL A 59 0.43 -4.91 3.24
N GLY A 60 -0.81 -5.27 3.56
CA GLY A 60 -1.16 -6.64 3.94
C GLY A 60 -1.81 -7.42 2.80
N ARG A 61 -2.32 -6.70 1.77
CA ARG A 61 -2.93 -7.34 0.59
C ARG A 61 -2.68 -6.53 -0.67
N ILE A 62 -2.33 -7.23 -1.75
CA ILE A 62 -2.36 -6.73 -3.12
C ILE A 62 -3.43 -7.51 -3.87
N GLN A 63 -4.44 -6.82 -4.43
CA GLN A 63 -5.53 -7.50 -5.12
C GLN A 63 -5.75 -6.94 -6.52
N GLN A 64 -6.14 -7.83 -7.44
CA GLN A 64 -6.59 -7.43 -8.77
C GLN A 64 -7.93 -6.72 -8.67
N GLY A 65 -8.09 -5.61 -9.37
CA GLY A 65 -9.30 -4.81 -9.38
C GLY A 65 -9.53 -4.08 -10.69
N GLU A 66 -10.59 -3.30 -10.74
CA GLU A 66 -10.91 -2.49 -11.92
C GLU A 66 -10.05 -1.22 -12.00
N ARG A 67 -9.54 -0.77 -10.87
CA ARG A 67 -8.76 0.48 -10.74
C ARG A 67 -7.59 0.25 -9.81
N SER A 68 -6.59 1.12 -9.93
CA SER A 68 -5.47 1.13 -8.99
C SER A 68 -5.72 2.14 -7.87
N GLY A 69 -5.33 1.80 -6.64
CA GLY A 69 -5.42 2.69 -5.49
C GLY A 69 -5.20 2.01 -4.15
N MET A 70 -4.67 2.79 -3.21
CA MET A 70 -4.35 2.32 -1.87
C MET A 70 -5.51 2.54 -0.89
N TRP A 71 -5.90 1.50 -0.20
CA TRP A 71 -6.90 1.49 0.87
C TRP A 71 -6.19 1.31 2.22
N ALA A 72 -5.41 2.30 2.63
CA ALA A 72 -4.55 2.24 3.81
C ALA A 72 -5.30 1.98 5.13
N TYR A 73 -6.56 2.39 5.21
CA TYR A 73 -7.41 2.23 6.40
C TYR A 73 -8.09 0.86 6.52
N LYS A 74 -8.04 0.02 5.48
CA LYS A 74 -8.59 -1.35 5.54
C LYS A 74 -7.74 -2.24 6.46
N THR A 75 -8.31 -3.33 6.88
CA THR A 75 -7.64 -4.37 7.65
C THR A 75 -7.80 -5.71 6.92
N PRO A 76 -6.76 -6.22 6.29
CA PRO A 76 -5.41 -5.63 6.14
C PRO A 76 -5.41 -4.41 5.20
N PRO A 77 -4.38 -3.52 5.29
CA PRO A 77 -4.17 -2.46 4.32
C PRO A 77 -4.05 -3.06 2.92
N THR A 78 -4.85 -2.57 1.97
CA THR A 78 -5.02 -3.23 0.68
C THR A 78 -4.67 -2.29 -0.47
N TYR A 79 -3.74 -2.70 -1.32
CA TYR A 79 -3.51 -2.08 -2.62
C TYR A 79 -4.30 -2.84 -3.69
N GLU A 80 -5.21 -2.16 -4.36
CA GLU A 80 -5.94 -2.66 -5.51
C GLU A 80 -5.22 -2.22 -6.79
N ILE A 81 -5.01 -3.13 -7.75
CA ILE A 81 -4.30 -2.84 -9.00
C ILE A 81 -5.17 -3.23 -10.19
N GLY A 82 -5.41 -2.26 -11.06
CA GLY A 82 -6.07 -2.48 -12.35
C GLY A 82 -5.13 -3.16 -13.36
N ASP A 83 -5.71 -3.92 -14.29
CA ASP A 83 -4.97 -4.69 -15.29
C ASP A 83 -4.02 -3.83 -16.14
N SER A 84 -4.44 -2.62 -16.52
CA SER A 84 -3.61 -1.71 -17.30
C SER A 84 -2.33 -1.30 -16.56
N THR A 85 -2.38 -1.19 -15.24
CA THR A 85 -1.23 -0.91 -14.39
C THR A 85 -0.40 -2.16 -14.14
N ALA A 86 -1.05 -3.27 -13.76
CA ALA A 86 -0.36 -4.50 -13.42
C ALA A 86 0.42 -5.07 -14.61
N PHE A 87 -0.17 -5.08 -15.81
CA PHE A 87 0.38 -5.75 -16.99
C PHE A 87 1.12 -4.83 -17.96
N TYR A 88 1.33 -3.56 -17.63
CA TYR A 88 2.11 -2.67 -18.47
C TYR A 88 3.56 -3.18 -18.63
N SER A 89 4.24 -3.38 -17.50
CA SER A 89 5.56 -4.01 -17.40
C SER A 89 5.80 -4.47 -15.96
N VAL A 90 6.84 -5.28 -15.73
CA VAL A 90 7.24 -5.67 -14.37
C VAL A 90 7.79 -4.47 -13.59
N THR A 91 8.58 -3.62 -14.24
CA THR A 91 9.16 -2.41 -13.65
C THR A 91 8.08 -1.39 -13.29
N TRP A 92 7.09 -1.18 -14.15
CA TRP A 92 5.96 -0.31 -13.85
C TRP A 92 5.12 -0.85 -12.69
N CYS A 93 4.76 -2.13 -12.72
CA CYS A 93 4.03 -2.78 -11.63
C CYS A 93 4.77 -2.65 -10.30
N ALA A 94 6.09 -2.89 -10.27
CA ALA A 94 6.92 -2.74 -9.09
C ALA A 94 6.94 -1.29 -8.57
N ALA A 95 7.10 -0.33 -9.47
CA ALA A 95 7.14 1.09 -9.12
C ALA A 95 5.80 1.61 -8.58
N THR A 96 4.67 1.15 -9.13
CA THR A 96 3.34 1.53 -8.62
C THR A 96 3.02 0.85 -7.29
N ILE A 97 3.45 -0.40 -7.07
CA ILE A 97 3.36 -1.05 -5.76
C ILE A 97 4.14 -0.24 -4.72
N ALA A 98 5.35 0.22 -5.04
CA ALA A 98 6.15 1.04 -4.14
C ALA A 98 5.48 2.41 -3.85
N HIS A 99 4.92 3.07 -4.87
CA HIS A 99 4.18 4.33 -4.76
C HIS A 99 3.02 4.20 -3.77
N ASP A 100 2.14 3.26 -4.01
CA ASP A 100 0.93 3.06 -3.20
C ASP A 100 1.24 2.54 -1.79
N SER A 101 2.31 1.76 -1.63
CA SER A 101 2.81 1.38 -0.31
C SER A 101 3.28 2.59 0.51
N PHE A 102 3.80 3.63 -0.16
CA PHE A 102 4.22 4.85 0.50
C PHE A 102 3.02 5.67 1.01
N HIS A 103 1.89 5.71 0.29
CA HIS A 103 0.63 6.24 0.80
C HIS A 103 0.20 5.52 2.10
N SER A 104 0.29 4.19 2.11
CA SER A 104 -0.02 3.40 3.31
C SER A 104 0.94 3.71 4.46
N LYS A 105 2.24 3.87 4.16
CA LYS A 105 3.24 4.28 5.15
C LYS A 105 2.89 5.62 5.78
N LEU A 106 2.57 6.65 4.98
CA LEU A 106 2.16 7.97 5.48
C LEU A 106 0.97 7.87 6.43
N TYR A 107 -0.04 7.08 6.06
CA TYR A 107 -1.22 6.84 6.89
C TYR A 107 -0.87 6.21 8.24
N HIS A 108 -0.14 5.11 8.21
CA HIS A 108 0.16 4.34 9.42
C HIS A 108 1.17 5.02 10.34
N ASP A 109 2.15 5.72 9.79
CA ASP A 109 3.12 6.49 10.59
C ASP A 109 2.43 7.65 11.32
N TYR A 110 1.54 8.38 10.64
CA TYR A 110 0.75 9.41 11.30
C TYR A 110 -0.13 8.82 12.41
N ARG A 111 -0.84 7.73 12.12
CA ARG A 111 -1.71 7.05 13.09
C ARG A 111 -0.94 6.57 14.32
N LYS A 112 0.28 6.06 14.11
CA LYS A 112 1.17 5.61 15.20
C LYS A 112 1.63 6.79 16.07
N ALA A 113 1.93 7.93 15.45
CA ALA A 113 2.44 9.10 16.15
C ALA A 113 1.36 9.88 16.91
N HIS A 114 0.14 9.97 16.36
CA HIS A 114 -0.90 10.86 16.87
C HIS A 114 -2.14 10.13 17.40
N GLY A 115 -2.32 8.85 17.04
CA GLY A 115 -3.56 8.12 17.36
C GLY A 115 -4.76 8.63 16.58
N GLY A 116 -5.94 8.02 16.81
CA GLY A 116 -7.21 8.47 16.28
C GLY A 116 -7.36 8.41 14.75
N ARG A 117 -8.19 9.31 14.21
CA ARG A 117 -8.45 9.42 12.77
C ARG A 117 -7.28 10.11 12.06
N VAL A 118 -6.83 9.53 10.95
CA VAL A 118 -5.83 10.14 10.07
C VAL A 118 -6.54 11.12 9.13
N PRO A 119 -6.13 12.40 9.07
CA PRO A 119 -6.69 13.34 8.11
C PRO A 119 -6.31 12.95 6.67
N ASP A 120 -7.24 13.15 5.73
CA ASP A 120 -7.04 12.72 4.35
C ASP A 120 -5.80 13.35 3.71
N HIS A 121 -5.52 14.62 3.96
CA HIS A 121 -4.37 15.33 3.39
C HIS A 121 -2.99 14.78 3.80
N VAL A 122 -2.94 13.92 4.84
CA VAL A 122 -1.68 13.30 5.29
C VAL A 122 -1.20 12.23 4.31
N TRP A 123 -2.11 11.48 3.74
CA TRP A 123 -1.82 10.30 2.95
C TRP A 123 -2.46 10.29 1.55
N THR A 124 -3.25 11.32 1.25
CA THR A 124 -3.83 11.59 -0.08
C THR A 124 -3.62 13.05 -0.45
N GLY A 125 -4.02 13.46 -1.65
CA GLY A 125 -3.89 14.85 -2.09
C GLY A 125 -2.47 15.22 -2.51
N ARG A 126 -2.30 16.47 -2.95
CA ARG A 126 -1.09 16.94 -3.66
C ARG A 126 0.22 16.70 -2.90
N ALA A 127 0.25 16.99 -1.61
CA ALA A 127 1.49 16.88 -0.82
C ALA A 127 1.92 15.41 -0.70
N ALA A 128 0.99 14.53 -0.36
CA ALA A 128 1.24 13.09 -0.28
C ALA A 128 1.66 12.52 -1.65
N GLU A 129 0.95 12.85 -2.72
CA GLU A 129 1.29 12.44 -4.08
C GLU A 129 2.69 12.87 -4.49
N THR A 130 3.08 14.12 -4.16
CA THR A 130 4.42 14.60 -4.45
C THR A 130 5.49 13.73 -3.79
N GLU A 131 5.30 13.33 -2.54
CA GLU A 131 6.24 12.47 -1.84
C GLU A 131 6.22 11.03 -2.39
N CYS A 132 5.03 10.50 -2.70
CA CYS A 132 4.89 9.17 -3.29
C CYS A 132 5.54 9.08 -4.68
N ILE A 133 5.36 10.12 -5.54
CA ILE A 133 6.02 10.18 -6.85
C ILE A 133 7.53 10.33 -6.73
N LYS A 134 8.04 11.11 -5.79
CA LYS A 134 9.49 11.18 -5.51
C LYS A 134 10.04 9.81 -5.15
N HIS A 135 9.34 9.10 -4.24
CA HIS A 135 9.70 7.75 -3.87
C HIS A 135 9.65 6.80 -5.06
N GLN A 136 8.58 6.83 -5.85
CA GLN A 136 8.44 6.02 -7.06
C GLN A 136 9.58 6.24 -8.05
N LEU A 137 9.96 7.50 -8.31
CA LEU A 137 11.05 7.82 -9.25
C LEU A 137 12.39 7.27 -8.76
N LEU A 138 12.68 7.35 -7.46
CA LEU A 138 13.88 6.76 -6.87
C LEU A 138 13.89 5.23 -7.03
N VAL A 139 12.76 4.59 -6.74
CA VAL A 139 12.60 3.14 -6.92
C VAL A 139 12.80 2.76 -8.39
N MET A 140 12.20 3.52 -9.33
CA MET A 140 12.36 3.28 -10.77
C MET A 140 13.81 3.32 -11.23
N GLU A 141 14.62 4.22 -10.67
CA GLU A 141 16.06 4.27 -10.91
C GLU A 141 16.75 2.99 -10.42
N HIS A 142 16.48 2.58 -9.18
CA HIS A 142 17.10 1.38 -8.58
C HIS A 142 16.73 0.08 -9.31
N ILE A 143 15.49 -0.06 -9.77
CA ILE A 143 15.02 -1.27 -10.45
C ILE A 143 15.29 -1.28 -11.95
N GLY A 144 15.86 -0.21 -12.50
CA GLY A 144 16.20 -0.09 -13.91
C GLY A 144 14.98 0.07 -14.83
N ALA A 145 13.99 0.84 -14.41
CA ALA A 145 12.84 1.19 -15.24
C ALA A 145 13.26 1.96 -16.49
N SER A 146 12.51 1.82 -17.57
CA SER A 146 12.81 2.48 -18.84
C SER A 146 12.71 4.01 -18.73
N ASN A 147 13.42 4.72 -19.61
CA ASN A 147 13.32 6.18 -19.72
C ASN A 147 11.90 6.64 -20.04
N TRP A 148 11.14 5.82 -20.76
CA TRP A 148 9.76 6.11 -21.08
C TRP A 148 8.88 6.07 -19.82
N GLU A 149 8.98 5.01 -19.02
CA GLU A 149 8.25 4.87 -17.76
C GLU A 149 8.59 5.98 -16.79
N THR A 150 9.88 6.28 -16.64
CA THR A 150 10.37 7.35 -15.77
C THR A 150 9.90 8.73 -16.27
N GLY A 151 9.92 8.95 -17.58
CA GLY A 151 9.40 10.16 -18.21
C GLY A 151 7.91 10.34 -17.96
N TYR A 152 7.12 9.27 -18.12
CA TYR A 152 5.70 9.28 -17.84
C TYR A 152 5.41 9.56 -16.35
N ALA A 153 6.08 8.88 -15.42
CA ALA A 153 5.93 9.13 -13.98
C ALA A 153 6.24 10.60 -13.60
N LYS A 154 7.24 11.22 -14.23
CA LYS A 154 7.56 12.65 -14.02
C LYS A 154 6.42 13.58 -14.43
N THR A 155 5.66 13.23 -15.49
CA THR A 155 4.52 14.05 -15.93
C THR A 155 3.36 14.02 -14.95
N GLN A 156 3.25 12.96 -14.14
CA GLN A 156 2.20 12.84 -13.14
C GLN A 156 2.38 13.84 -11.98
N LYS A 157 3.62 14.29 -11.71
CA LYS A 157 3.94 15.26 -10.67
C LYS A 157 3.22 16.61 -10.84
N ASP A 158 2.98 17.03 -12.09
CA ASP A 158 2.52 18.38 -12.37
C ASP A 158 1.08 18.47 -12.92
N GLY A 159 0.43 17.38 -13.27
CA GLY A 159 -0.78 17.48 -14.08
C GLY A 159 -1.99 16.64 -13.69
N HIS A 160 -1.82 15.42 -13.26
CA HIS A 160 -2.96 14.52 -13.06
C HIS A 160 -3.68 14.70 -11.72
N TYR A 161 -2.94 15.12 -10.70
CA TYR A 161 -3.43 15.18 -9.32
C TYR A 161 -3.81 16.58 -8.87
N VAL A 162 -3.57 17.57 -9.73
CA VAL A 162 -3.34 18.94 -9.28
C VAL A 162 -4.60 19.76 -9.21
N LYS A 163 -5.64 19.43 -9.92
CA LYS A 163 -6.73 20.40 -10.01
C LYS A 163 -7.82 20.24 -8.98
N ASP A 164 -8.10 19.11 -8.42
CA ASP A 164 -9.30 19.00 -7.59
C ASP A 164 -9.34 17.79 -6.63
N ILE A 165 -8.18 17.32 -6.15
CA ILE A 165 -8.17 16.29 -5.11
C ILE A 165 -7.73 16.89 -3.79
N GLU A 166 -8.69 17.32 -3.01
CA GLU A 166 -8.45 17.72 -1.62
C GLU A 166 -8.88 16.63 -0.64
N THR A 167 -9.74 15.70 -1.10
CA THR A 167 -10.33 14.67 -0.25
C THR A 167 -10.22 13.27 -0.85
N TRP A 168 -10.36 12.25 -0.01
CA TRP A 168 -10.48 10.87 -0.44
C TRP A 168 -11.67 10.63 -1.40
N GLU A 169 -12.77 11.34 -1.23
CA GLU A 169 -13.93 11.24 -2.12
C GLU A 169 -13.62 11.77 -3.53
N ASP A 170 -12.78 12.78 -3.65
CA ASP A 170 -12.33 13.29 -4.94
C ASP A 170 -11.37 12.30 -5.61
N TYR A 171 -10.49 11.65 -4.82
CA TYR A 171 -9.60 10.59 -5.30
C TYR A 171 -10.39 9.42 -5.91
N LYS A 172 -11.47 8.97 -5.27
CA LYS A 172 -12.33 7.90 -5.78
C LYS A 172 -13.02 8.22 -7.11
N LYS A 173 -13.26 9.49 -7.42
CA LYS A 173 -13.93 9.90 -8.66
C LYS A 173 -13.03 9.84 -9.88
N LYS A 174 -11.72 9.82 -9.70
CA LYS A 174 -10.78 9.74 -10.81
C LYS A 174 -10.75 8.34 -11.41
N ARG A 175 -10.78 8.29 -12.73
CA ARG A 175 -10.60 7.06 -13.51
C ARG A 175 -9.12 6.95 -13.86
N TRP A 176 -8.44 6.08 -13.14
CA TRP A 176 -7.05 5.74 -13.39
C TRP A 176 -6.95 4.70 -14.50
#